data_f4af94e1966f30dafbffe3c0e111d084
#
_entry.id   f4af94e1966f30dafbffe3c0e111d084
#
_cell.length_a   1.000
_cell.length_b   1.000
_cell.length_c   1.000
_cell.angle_alpha   90.00
_cell.angle_beta   90.00
_cell.angle_gamma   90.00
#
_symmetry.space_group_name_H-M   'P 1'
#
loop_
_entity.id
_entity.type
_entity.pdbx_description
1 polymer ?
#
loop_
_entity_poly.entity_id
_entity_poly.type
_entity_poly.pdbx_seq_one_letter_code
_entity_poly.pdbx_strand_id
1 'polypeptide(L)'
;TRSGEATAPVRILGLDFAWYNFVILEMATCRGFRLNPETAYWALGQRVSRKDVREALCFLETQGFVQSIGDENYALLNAQQVRTPDEVRSLNVQDIHRQACANAADSLSLPLADREFQSITLALSKARFQELKTELKSITDELVGSYADDAQAEEVYQINLQAFPVTQIGTVLSFIEEEREHEQAHA
;
A
#
# COMPACT_ATOMS: atom_id res chain seq x y z
N THR A 1 -19.07 2.99 -28.34
CA THR A 1 -19.57 3.08 -26.95
C THR A 1 -19.63 1.68 -26.37
N ARG A 2 -18.51 1.21 -25.79
CA ARG A 2 -18.52 0.07 -24.86
C ARG A 2 -18.40 0.69 -23.47
N SER A 3 -19.48 0.59 -22.72
CA SER A 3 -19.51 0.85 -21.29
C SER A 3 -18.58 -0.19 -20.63
N GLY A 4 -17.37 0.24 -20.23
CA GLY A 4 -16.55 -0.56 -19.35
C GLY A 4 -17.22 -0.59 -17.96
N GLU A 5 -17.82 -1.71 -17.60
CA GLU A 5 -18.16 -1.97 -16.20
C GLU A 5 -16.86 -1.94 -15.42
N ALA A 6 -16.71 -0.96 -14.55
CA ALA A 6 -15.63 -0.91 -13.58
C ALA A 6 -15.81 -2.10 -12.65
N THR A 7 -14.96 -3.12 -12.83
CA THR A 7 -14.94 -4.30 -11.96
C THR A 7 -14.57 -3.83 -10.55
N ALA A 8 -15.45 -4.07 -9.59
CA ALA A 8 -15.20 -3.68 -8.19
C ALA A 8 -13.91 -4.33 -7.67
N PRO A 9 -13.07 -3.62 -6.91
CA PRO A 9 -11.83 -4.16 -6.38
C PRO A 9 -12.09 -5.38 -5.51
N VAL A 10 -11.31 -6.45 -5.70
CA VAL A 10 -11.39 -7.65 -4.86
C VAL A 10 -10.93 -7.28 -3.45
N ARG A 11 -11.83 -7.29 -2.47
CA ARG A 11 -11.49 -7.16 -1.06
C ARG A 11 -10.89 -8.46 -0.58
N ILE A 12 -9.59 -8.46 -0.33
CA ILE A 12 -8.89 -9.59 0.28
C ILE A 12 -9.05 -9.46 1.80
N LEU A 13 -10.06 -10.14 2.35
CA LEU A 13 -10.28 -10.22 3.79
C LEU A 13 -9.60 -11.47 4.34
N GLY A 14 -8.66 -11.30 5.26
CA GLY A 14 -8.19 -12.38 6.14
C GLY A 14 -7.05 -13.26 5.63
N LEU A 15 -6.27 -12.83 4.65
CA LEU A 15 -5.16 -13.59 4.09
C LEU A 15 -3.81 -13.10 4.64
N ASP A 16 -2.86 -14.01 4.81
CA ASP A 16 -1.45 -13.73 5.12
C ASP A 16 -0.74 -13.13 3.88
N PHE A 17 -1.19 -11.95 3.45
CA PHE A 17 -0.58 -11.22 2.36
C PHE A 17 0.68 -10.51 2.85
N ALA A 18 1.82 -10.80 2.24
CA ALA A 18 3.02 -10.00 2.41
C ALA A 18 3.04 -8.86 1.37
N TRP A 19 3.76 -7.77 1.66
CA TRP A 19 3.87 -6.62 0.76
C TRP A 19 4.31 -7.00 -0.66
N TYR A 20 5.19 -7.97 -0.78
CA TYR A 20 5.72 -8.42 -2.09
C TYR A 20 4.71 -9.20 -2.92
N ASN A 21 3.62 -9.73 -2.34
CA ASN A 21 2.57 -10.38 -3.12
C ASN A 21 1.89 -9.39 -4.07
N PHE A 22 1.64 -8.15 -3.61
CA PHE A 22 1.10 -7.08 -4.46
C PHE A 22 2.07 -6.73 -5.58
N VAL A 23 3.36 -6.59 -5.25
CA VAL A 23 4.40 -6.25 -6.23
C VAL A 23 4.54 -7.36 -7.27
N ILE A 24 4.51 -8.64 -6.86
CA ILE A 24 4.56 -9.79 -7.79
C ILE A 24 3.37 -9.80 -8.76
N LEU A 25 2.17 -9.45 -8.29
CA LEU A 25 1.01 -9.35 -9.17
C LEU A 25 1.17 -8.24 -10.19
N GLU A 26 1.61 -7.07 -9.77
CA GLU A 26 1.83 -5.93 -10.68
C GLU A 26 2.99 -6.20 -11.65
N MET A 27 4.04 -6.91 -11.27
CA MET A 27 5.11 -7.33 -12.20
C MET A 27 4.57 -8.13 -13.41
N ALA A 28 3.52 -8.92 -13.21
CA ALA A 28 2.92 -9.71 -14.28
C ALA A 28 2.21 -8.85 -15.34
N THR A 29 1.94 -7.56 -15.06
CA THR A 29 1.38 -6.61 -16.01
C THR A 29 2.45 -5.86 -16.80
N CYS A 30 3.71 -5.87 -16.34
CA CYS A 30 4.81 -5.19 -17.01
C CYS A 30 5.11 -5.79 -18.38
N ARG A 31 5.33 -4.90 -19.35
CA ARG A 31 5.55 -5.28 -20.74
C ARG A 31 6.77 -6.18 -20.90
N GLY A 32 6.55 -7.38 -21.43
CA GLY A 32 7.62 -8.35 -21.72
C GLY A 32 8.18 -9.05 -20.49
N PHE A 33 7.68 -8.78 -19.30
CA PHE A 33 8.09 -9.47 -18.08
C PHE A 33 7.52 -10.89 -18.06
N ARG A 34 8.36 -11.88 -17.77
CA ARG A 34 7.94 -13.27 -17.59
C ARG A 34 7.97 -13.60 -16.11
N LEU A 35 6.79 -13.73 -15.52
CA LEU A 35 6.65 -14.03 -14.10
C LEU A 35 7.04 -15.48 -13.81
N ASN A 36 8.13 -15.66 -13.10
CA ASN A 36 8.58 -16.91 -12.52
C ASN A 36 9.37 -16.64 -11.23
N PRO A 37 9.68 -17.67 -10.41
CA PRO A 37 10.37 -17.46 -9.13
C PRO A 37 11.70 -16.73 -9.25
N GLU A 38 12.48 -17.01 -10.31
CA GLU A 38 13.81 -16.44 -10.47
C GLU A 38 13.74 -14.97 -10.95
N THR A 39 12.90 -14.67 -11.94
CA THR A 39 12.72 -13.29 -12.42
C THR A 39 12.10 -12.39 -11.34
N ALA A 40 11.13 -12.90 -10.60
CA ALA A 40 10.52 -12.16 -9.47
C ALA A 40 11.54 -11.90 -8.35
N TYR A 41 12.38 -12.88 -7.99
CA TYR A 41 13.44 -12.71 -7.00
C TYR A 41 14.42 -11.58 -7.39
N TRP A 42 14.87 -11.55 -8.65
CA TRP A 42 15.78 -10.52 -9.13
C TRP A 42 15.11 -9.15 -9.22
N ALA A 43 13.87 -9.09 -9.72
CA ALA A 43 13.10 -7.85 -9.83
C ALA A 43 12.78 -7.24 -8.46
N LEU A 44 12.60 -8.06 -7.42
CA LEU A 44 12.47 -7.60 -6.02
C LEU A 44 13.80 -7.11 -5.41
N GLY A 45 14.88 -7.05 -6.19
CA GLY A 45 16.19 -6.61 -5.71
C GLY A 45 16.76 -7.51 -4.60
N GLN A 46 16.39 -8.79 -4.59
CA GLN A 46 16.82 -9.79 -3.60
C GLN A 46 16.42 -9.46 -2.15
N ARG A 47 15.47 -8.53 -1.95
CA ARG A 47 14.95 -8.15 -0.63
C ARG A 47 14.06 -9.22 0.01
N VAL A 48 13.63 -10.19 -0.80
CA VAL A 48 12.80 -11.33 -0.40
C VAL A 48 13.55 -12.60 -0.76
N SER A 49 13.52 -13.64 0.09
CA SER A 49 14.23 -14.87 -0.22
C SER A 49 13.59 -15.62 -1.40
N ARG A 50 14.38 -16.44 -2.13
CA ARG A 50 13.84 -17.30 -3.20
C ARG A 50 12.73 -18.24 -2.71
N LYS A 51 12.84 -18.68 -1.45
CA LYS A 51 11.81 -19.52 -0.82
C LYS A 51 10.50 -18.74 -0.70
N ASP A 52 10.54 -17.53 -0.14
CA ASP A 52 9.36 -16.71 0.09
C ASP A 52 8.70 -16.30 -1.25
N VAL A 53 9.49 -16.04 -2.30
CA VAL A 53 8.96 -15.77 -3.64
C VAL A 53 8.21 -16.98 -4.20
N ARG A 54 8.72 -18.21 -4.04
CA ARG A 54 8.01 -19.43 -4.45
C ARG A 54 6.73 -19.65 -3.65
N GLU A 55 6.79 -19.45 -2.34
CA GLU A 55 5.62 -19.54 -1.47
C GLU A 55 4.56 -18.48 -1.84
N ALA A 56 4.98 -17.26 -2.18
CA ALA A 56 4.09 -16.22 -2.66
C ALA A 56 3.39 -16.60 -3.98
N LEU A 57 4.13 -17.11 -4.97
CA LEU A 57 3.54 -17.54 -6.23
C LEU A 57 2.56 -18.71 -6.05
N CYS A 58 2.91 -19.70 -5.22
CA CYS A 58 2.02 -20.80 -4.86
C CYS A 58 0.75 -20.29 -4.15
N PHE A 59 0.90 -19.34 -3.22
CA PHE A 59 -0.20 -18.68 -2.55
C PHE A 59 -1.11 -17.93 -3.53
N LEU A 60 -0.55 -17.10 -4.41
CA LEU A 60 -1.30 -16.34 -5.42
C LEU A 60 -2.02 -17.26 -6.41
N GLU A 61 -1.43 -18.40 -6.77
CA GLU A 61 -2.08 -19.43 -7.59
C GLU A 61 -3.25 -20.07 -6.84
N THR A 62 -3.05 -20.46 -5.57
CA THR A 62 -4.11 -21.04 -4.73
C THR A 62 -5.29 -20.07 -4.55
N GLN A 63 -5.02 -18.76 -4.48
CA GLN A 63 -6.04 -17.72 -4.39
C GLN A 63 -6.66 -17.35 -5.75
N GLY A 64 -6.19 -17.93 -6.85
CA GLY A 64 -6.74 -17.69 -8.18
C GLY A 64 -6.36 -16.35 -8.81
N PHE A 65 -5.27 -15.73 -8.37
CA PHE A 65 -4.75 -14.50 -9.00
C PHE A 65 -3.87 -14.81 -10.20
N VAL A 66 -3.09 -15.87 -10.11
CA VAL A 66 -2.21 -16.34 -11.20
C VAL A 66 -2.48 -17.82 -11.48
N GLN A 67 -2.04 -18.29 -12.62
CA GLN A 67 -2.02 -19.71 -12.98
C GLN A 67 -0.65 -20.10 -13.50
N SER A 68 -0.21 -21.31 -13.19
CA SER A 68 0.97 -21.89 -13.81
C SER A 68 0.70 -22.17 -15.30
N ILE A 69 1.63 -21.77 -16.14
CA ILE A 69 1.59 -22.00 -17.60
C ILE A 69 2.72 -22.91 -18.09
N GLY A 70 3.35 -23.66 -17.17
CA GLY A 70 4.46 -24.55 -17.44
C GLY A 70 5.83 -23.92 -17.23
N ASP A 71 6.86 -24.73 -17.06
CA ASP A 71 8.26 -24.32 -16.87
C ASP A 71 8.45 -23.28 -15.75
N GLU A 72 7.75 -23.47 -14.63
CA GLU A 72 7.70 -22.55 -13.49
C GLU A 72 7.25 -21.10 -13.84
N ASN A 73 6.64 -20.88 -15.01
CA ASN A 73 6.10 -19.57 -15.38
C ASN A 73 4.62 -19.46 -14.96
N TYR A 74 4.21 -18.22 -14.67
CA TYR A 74 2.87 -17.87 -14.23
C TYR A 74 2.28 -16.77 -15.10
N ALA A 75 0.97 -16.79 -15.29
CA ALA A 75 0.20 -15.74 -15.95
C ALA A 75 -0.94 -15.27 -15.03
N LEU A 76 -1.32 -14.01 -15.15
CA LEU A 76 -2.51 -13.50 -14.46
C LEU A 76 -3.77 -14.20 -14.96
N LEU A 77 -4.62 -14.64 -14.03
CA LEU A 77 -5.94 -15.19 -14.36
C LEU A 77 -6.96 -14.10 -14.69
N ASN A 78 -6.89 -13.00 -13.97
CA ASN A 78 -7.75 -11.85 -14.17
C ASN A 78 -6.95 -10.58 -13.92
N ALA A 79 -7.06 -9.59 -14.79
CA ALA A 79 -6.48 -8.26 -14.60
C ALA A 79 -7.32 -7.47 -13.56
N GLN A 80 -7.39 -7.96 -12.32
CA GLN A 80 -8.06 -7.26 -11.24
C GLN A 80 -7.02 -6.53 -10.40
N GLN A 81 -7.26 -5.24 -10.20
CA GLN A 81 -6.46 -4.44 -9.29
C GLN A 81 -6.66 -4.94 -7.86
N VAL A 82 -5.56 -5.32 -7.23
CA VAL A 82 -5.56 -5.73 -5.82
C VAL A 82 -5.20 -4.52 -4.98
N ARG A 83 -6.13 -4.08 -4.13
CA ARG A 83 -5.88 -3.01 -3.16
C ARG A 83 -5.73 -3.60 -1.76
N THR A 84 -4.87 -2.98 -0.95
CA THR A 84 -4.92 -3.18 0.50
C THR A 84 -6.29 -2.74 1.01
N PRO A 85 -6.96 -3.54 1.86
CA PRO A 85 -8.21 -3.11 2.46
C PRO A 85 -7.98 -1.84 3.29
N ASP A 86 -8.97 -0.92 3.24
CA ASP A 86 -9.02 0.23 4.14
C ASP A 86 -8.83 -0.22 5.59
N GLU A 87 -8.05 0.53 6.37
CA GLU A 87 -7.75 0.35 7.80
C GLU A 87 -8.57 -0.74 8.53
N VAL A 88 -8.26 -2.00 8.26
CA VAL A 88 -8.77 -3.11 9.07
C VAL A 88 -7.84 -3.24 10.27
N ARG A 89 -8.39 -3.39 11.48
CA ARG A 89 -7.63 -3.67 12.71
C ARG A 89 -7.02 -5.08 12.68
N SER A 90 -6.44 -5.46 11.57
CA SER A 90 -5.73 -6.72 11.38
C SER A 90 -4.24 -6.46 11.60
N LEU A 91 -3.60 -7.28 12.39
CA LEU A 91 -2.14 -7.24 12.57
C LEU A 91 -1.42 -7.30 11.22
N ASN A 92 -1.97 -8.06 10.29
CA ASN A 92 -1.42 -8.23 8.95
C ASN A 92 -1.43 -6.93 8.12
N VAL A 93 -2.52 -6.15 8.18
CA VAL A 93 -2.59 -4.84 7.50
C VAL A 93 -1.58 -3.86 8.10
N GLN A 94 -1.38 -3.89 9.42
CA GLN A 94 -0.36 -3.07 10.06
C GLN A 94 1.05 -3.46 9.62
N ASP A 95 1.32 -4.75 9.44
CA ASP A 95 2.62 -5.23 8.96
C ASP A 95 2.86 -4.85 7.49
N ILE A 96 1.85 -4.90 6.64
CA ILE A 96 1.93 -4.41 5.26
C ILE A 96 2.28 -2.91 5.25
N HIS A 97 1.60 -2.08 6.04
CA HIS A 97 1.91 -0.65 6.12
C HIS A 97 3.30 -0.39 6.70
N ARG A 98 3.74 -1.16 7.71
CA ARG A 98 5.10 -1.04 8.27
C ARG A 98 6.15 -1.35 7.20
N GLN A 99 5.95 -2.40 6.41
CA GLN A 99 6.85 -2.76 5.32
C GLN A 99 6.82 -1.71 4.21
N ALA A 100 5.65 -1.15 3.86
CA ALA A 100 5.54 -0.06 2.90
C ALA A 100 6.34 1.19 3.34
N CYS A 101 6.28 1.54 4.62
CA CYS A 101 7.08 2.63 5.18
C CYS A 101 8.59 2.30 5.16
N ALA A 102 8.98 1.05 5.44
CA ALA A 102 10.37 0.62 5.35
C ALA A 102 10.89 0.68 3.91
N ASN A 103 10.12 0.19 2.93
CA ASN A 103 10.45 0.31 1.52
C ASN A 103 10.64 1.77 1.08
N ALA A 104 9.78 2.69 1.56
CA ALA A 104 9.91 4.10 1.28
C ALA A 104 11.22 4.67 1.86
N ALA A 105 11.57 4.32 3.11
CA ALA A 105 12.82 4.75 3.73
C ALA A 105 14.05 4.27 2.95
N ASP A 106 14.07 3.01 2.51
CA ASP A 106 15.15 2.43 1.70
C ASP A 106 15.27 3.13 0.34
N SER A 107 14.14 3.53 -0.27
CA SER A 107 14.12 4.19 -1.56
C SER A 107 14.68 5.62 -1.55
N LEU A 108 14.97 6.21 -0.36
CA LEU A 108 15.68 7.48 -0.25
C LEU A 108 17.10 7.45 -0.85
N SER A 109 17.67 6.27 -1.01
CA SER A 109 18.97 6.06 -1.67
C SER A 109 18.91 6.07 -3.20
N LEU A 110 17.72 5.97 -3.81
CA LEU A 110 17.54 6.01 -5.26
C LEU A 110 17.87 7.41 -5.84
N PRO A 111 18.23 7.48 -7.14
CA PRO A 111 18.36 8.77 -7.82
C PRO A 111 17.08 9.61 -7.75
N LEU A 112 17.23 10.94 -7.78
CA LEU A 112 16.07 11.85 -7.72
C LEU A 112 15.08 11.68 -8.89
N ALA A 113 15.55 11.20 -10.02
CA ALA A 113 14.71 10.94 -11.19
C ALA A 113 13.76 9.71 -10.98
N ASP A 114 14.10 8.84 -10.04
CA ASP A 114 13.42 7.55 -9.86
C ASP A 114 12.54 7.52 -8.60
N ARG A 115 12.44 8.65 -7.89
CA ARG A 115 11.65 8.78 -6.67
C ARG A 115 11.03 10.15 -6.50
N GLU A 116 9.89 10.21 -5.81
CA GLU A 116 9.26 11.46 -5.37
C GLU A 116 8.94 11.38 -3.89
N PHE A 117 9.37 12.36 -3.10
CA PHE A 117 9.09 12.47 -1.67
C PHE A 117 8.54 13.85 -1.35
N GLN A 118 7.33 13.90 -0.83
CA GLN A 118 6.70 15.13 -0.39
C GLN A 118 6.24 14.98 1.07
N SER A 119 6.39 16.05 1.83
CA SER A 119 5.93 16.11 3.20
C SER A 119 5.33 17.48 3.49
N ILE A 120 4.14 17.51 4.10
CA ILE A 120 3.48 18.70 4.58
C ILE A 120 3.10 18.53 6.05
N THR A 121 3.16 19.61 6.81
CA THR A 121 2.72 19.61 8.22
C THR A 121 1.67 20.70 8.39
N LEU A 122 0.50 20.31 8.89
CA LEU A 122 -0.67 21.18 9.03
C LEU A 122 -1.21 21.10 10.47
N ALA A 123 -1.67 22.23 10.99
CA ALA A 123 -2.47 22.26 12.22
C ALA A 123 -3.95 22.16 11.84
N LEU A 124 -4.61 21.09 12.25
CA LEU A 124 -6.00 20.80 11.90
C LEU A 124 -6.84 20.49 13.15
N SER A 125 -8.13 20.84 13.10
CA SER A 125 -9.09 20.30 14.05
C SER A 125 -9.38 18.82 13.74
N LYS A 126 -9.92 18.06 14.69
CA LYS A 126 -10.32 16.65 14.49
C LYS A 126 -11.33 16.52 13.33
N ALA A 127 -12.26 17.47 13.20
CA ALA A 127 -13.24 17.46 12.09
C ALA A 127 -12.56 17.62 10.73
N ARG A 128 -11.67 18.61 10.58
CA ARG A 128 -10.91 18.84 9.34
C ARG A 128 -9.99 17.66 9.00
N PHE A 129 -9.45 16.98 10.00
CA PHE A 129 -8.67 15.76 9.75
C PHE A 129 -9.54 14.62 9.18
N GLN A 130 -10.80 14.48 9.59
CA GLN A 130 -11.71 13.48 8.99
C GLN A 130 -12.06 13.83 7.53
N GLU A 131 -12.24 15.10 7.22
CA GLU A 131 -12.41 15.55 5.83
C GLU A 131 -11.18 15.23 4.98
N LEU A 132 -9.97 15.55 5.47
CA LEU A 132 -8.71 15.20 4.81
C LEU A 132 -8.59 13.71 4.56
N LYS A 133 -8.96 12.84 5.51
CA LYS A 133 -8.95 11.38 5.29
C LYS A 133 -9.83 10.97 4.12
N THR A 134 -10.98 11.60 3.96
CA THR A 134 -11.90 11.35 2.84
C THR A 134 -11.29 11.79 1.50
N GLU A 135 -10.66 12.98 1.49
CA GLU A 135 -9.97 13.49 0.30
C GLU A 135 -8.81 12.60 -0.12
N LEU A 136 -7.98 12.13 0.82
CA LEU A 136 -6.88 11.21 0.53
C LEU A 136 -7.35 9.88 -0.09
N LYS A 137 -8.51 9.37 0.33
CA LYS A 137 -9.12 8.20 -0.31
C LYS A 137 -9.52 8.49 -1.75
N SER A 138 -10.17 9.64 -1.99
CA SER A 138 -10.55 10.06 -3.34
C SER A 138 -9.33 10.22 -4.25
N ILE A 139 -8.27 10.84 -3.76
CA ILE A 139 -7.01 10.98 -4.50
C ILE A 139 -6.43 9.60 -4.86
N THR A 140 -6.45 8.65 -3.92
CA THR A 140 -5.98 7.29 -4.21
C THR A 140 -6.81 6.63 -5.31
N ASP A 141 -8.14 6.80 -5.29
CA ASP A 141 -9.03 6.27 -6.32
C ASP A 141 -8.78 6.89 -7.68
N GLU A 142 -8.54 8.21 -7.74
CA GLU A 142 -8.19 8.93 -8.96
C GLU A 142 -6.86 8.49 -9.54
N LEU A 143 -5.83 8.31 -8.69
CA LEU A 143 -4.52 7.82 -9.12
C LEU A 143 -4.63 6.42 -9.75
N VAL A 144 -5.34 5.52 -9.10
CA VAL A 144 -5.56 4.18 -9.65
C VAL A 144 -6.34 4.25 -10.96
N GLY A 145 -7.42 5.02 -11.03
CA GLY A 145 -8.20 5.19 -12.26
C GLY A 145 -7.42 5.79 -13.42
N SER A 146 -6.38 6.57 -13.12
CA SER A 146 -5.58 7.26 -14.15
C SER A 146 -4.36 6.45 -14.63
N TYR A 147 -3.78 5.60 -13.77
CA TYR A 147 -2.47 5.00 -14.04
C TYR A 147 -2.44 3.47 -14.02
N ALA A 148 -3.50 2.79 -13.57
CA ALA A 148 -3.44 1.34 -13.38
C ALA A 148 -3.42 0.51 -14.68
N ASP A 149 -3.87 1.05 -15.81
CA ASP A 149 -3.98 0.35 -17.10
C ASP A 149 -2.93 0.85 -18.10
N ASP A 150 -1.65 0.93 -17.69
CA ASP A 150 -0.57 1.31 -18.60
C ASP A 150 -0.03 0.08 -19.35
N ALA A 151 -0.43 -0.08 -20.62
CA ALA A 151 0.06 -1.15 -21.50
C ALA A 151 1.57 -1.06 -21.82
N GLN A 152 2.25 0.01 -21.44
CA GLN A 152 3.68 0.22 -21.60
C GLN A 152 4.45 0.16 -20.28
N ALA A 153 3.80 -0.31 -19.19
CA ALA A 153 4.43 -0.42 -17.89
C ALA A 153 5.77 -1.19 -17.98
N GLU A 154 6.82 -0.61 -17.43
CA GLU A 154 8.19 -1.17 -17.42
C GLU A 154 8.66 -1.47 -15.99
N GLU A 155 8.09 -0.79 -14.98
CA GLU A 155 8.45 -0.92 -13.57
C GLU A 155 7.21 -0.86 -12.68
N VAL A 156 7.32 -1.43 -11.49
CA VAL A 156 6.27 -1.36 -10.45
C VAL A 156 6.61 -0.27 -9.45
N TYR A 157 5.76 0.74 -9.35
CA TYR A 157 5.91 1.84 -8.41
C TYR A 157 4.99 1.68 -7.20
N GLN A 158 5.51 1.92 -6.01
CA GLN A 158 4.74 1.96 -4.77
C GLN A 158 4.47 3.41 -4.36
N ILE A 159 3.21 3.77 -4.16
CA ILE A 159 2.78 5.07 -3.66
C ILE A 159 2.22 4.89 -2.26
N ASN A 160 2.77 5.62 -1.29
CA ASN A 160 2.35 5.59 0.10
C ASN A 160 1.79 6.96 0.51
N LEU A 161 0.56 6.99 1.00
CA LEU A 161 -0.09 8.18 1.53
C LEU A 161 -0.41 7.94 3.01
N GLN A 162 0.23 8.68 3.91
CA GLN A 162 -0.01 8.59 5.35
C GLN A 162 -0.37 9.96 5.91
N ALA A 163 -1.38 9.98 6.78
CA ALA A 163 -1.75 11.16 7.55
C ALA A 163 -1.97 10.74 9.01
N PHE A 164 -1.20 11.33 9.92
CA PHE A 164 -1.22 10.98 11.34
C PHE A 164 -0.83 12.18 12.22
N PRO A 165 -1.28 12.23 13.49
CA PRO A 165 -0.87 13.29 14.40
C PRO A 165 0.59 13.11 14.85
N VAL A 166 1.37 14.20 14.83
CA VAL A 166 2.75 14.24 15.35
C VAL A 166 2.85 14.95 16.69
N THR A 167 1.70 15.38 17.27
CA THR A 167 1.62 16.09 18.55
C THR A 167 0.48 15.52 19.42
N GLN A 168 0.54 15.82 20.72
CA GLN A 168 -0.48 15.50 21.72
C GLN A 168 -1.01 16.76 22.40
N ILE A 169 -1.20 17.86 21.65
CA ILE A 169 -1.62 19.16 22.22
C ILE A 169 -2.92 19.06 23.01
N GLY A 170 -3.90 18.29 22.52
CA GLY A 170 -5.16 18.10 23.25
C GLY A 170 -4.99 17.49 24.63
N THR A 171 -4.09 16.53 24.80
CA THR A 171 -3.77 15.94 26.11
C THR A 171 -3.12 16.96 27.03
N VAL A 172 -2.18 17.77 26.51
CA VAL A 172 -1.52 18.83 27.31
C VAL A 172 -2.53 19.88 27.79
N LEU A 173 -3.46 20.30 26.94
CA LEU A 173 -4.48 21.26 27.29
C LEU A 173 -5.44 20.73 28.38
N SER A 174 -5.82 19.44 28.30
CA SER A 174 -6.64 18.81 29.35
C SER A 174 -5.94 18.80 30.69
N PHE A 175 -4.64 18.50 30.75
CA PHE A 175 -3.87 18.58 32.01
C PHE A 175 -3.84 19.99 32.59
N ILE A 176 -3.64 21.01 31.76
CA ILE A 176 -3.61 22.42 32.19
C ILE A 176 -4.98 22.85 32.74
N GLU A 177 -6.07 22.39 32.15
CA GLU A 177 -7.43 22.66 32.63
C GLU A 177 -7.69 21.98 33.99
N GLU A 178 -7.35 20.72 34.15
CA GLU A 178 -7.50 19.97 35.41
C GLU A 178 -6.67 20.59 36.55
N GLU A 179 -5.44 21.02 36.32
CA GLU A 179 -4.61 21.69 37.30
C GLU A 179 -5.24 23.02 37.75
N ARG A 180 -5.78 23.82 36.82
CA ARG A 180 -6.45 25.08 37.15
C ARG A 180 -7.72 24.90 38.00
N GLU A 181 -8.52 23.86 37.64
CA GLU A 181 -9.71 23.53 38.41
C GLU A 181 -9.36 23.09 39.85
N HIS A 182 -8.27 22.33 39.99
CA HIS A 182 -7.79 21.88 41.31
C HIS A 182 -7.26 23.03 42.17
N GLU A 183 -6.53 23.99 41.61
CA GLU A 183 -6.07 25.18 42.28
C GLU A 183 -7.25 26.07 42.75
N GLN A 184 -8.29 26.23 41.92
CA GLN A 184 -9.46 27.02 42.24
C GLN A 184 -10.34 26.37 43.34
N ALA A 185 -10.35 25.03 43.40
CA ALA A 185 -11.10 24.30 44.42
C ALA A 185 -10.44 24.35 45.83
N HIS A 186 -9.16 24.71 45.89
CA HIS A 186 -8.39 24.76 47.15
C HIS A 186 -8.03 26.20 47.61
N ALA A 187 -8.48 27.21 46.87
CA ALA A 187 -8.34 28.63 47.21
C ALA A 187 -9.61 29.20 47.86
#